data_ecb4e9c2be13aba0601304136b502309
#
_entry.id   ecb4e9c2be13aba0601304136b502309
#
_cell.length_a   1.000
_cell.length_b   1.000
_cell.length_c   1.000
_cell.angle_alpha   90.00
_cell.angle_beta   90.00
_cell.angle_gamma   90.00
#
_symmetry.space_group_name_H-M   'P 1'
#
loop_
_entity.id
_entity.type
_entity.pdbx_description
1 polymer ?
#
loop_
_entity_poly.entity_id
_entity_poly.type
_entity_poly.pdbx_seq_one_letter_code
_entity_poly.pdbx_strand_id
1 'polypeptide(L)'
;MNKTQESRLSKRRTLALLSAAAAGALTGSLSGLAQAQEKGVLRIGYQKYGTLTLLKGRGTLEKRLAAQGITVKWTEFPAGPVLLEGLNVGSIDFGTVGEAPPIFAQAASANLVYVANEPPAPRAEAIVVPRDSALKTVAELKGKKVALNKGSNVHYLLVRAIEKAGLQYGDITPVYLAPADARAAFERGSVDAWVIWDPFLAAAEKHLGARVLADGTGLVSNHQFYLASRPYADKHADILQLLIEELARVDEWGLANPRQAAAVLSAQTGLDAATVDLAVERYAYGVKPLTPAVIQEQQRIADAFLKLKLIPKPLRVADIVWQPVAAQSSK
;
A
#
# COMPACT_ATOMS: atom_id res chain seq x y z
N MET A 1 -63.50 36.43 -22.79
CA MET A 1 -64.78 35.73 -22.55
C MET A 1 -64.51 34.64 -21.56
N ASN A 2 -64.88 34.92 -20.45
CA ASN A 2 -65.91 34.47 -19.53
C ASN A 2 -65.56 33.17 -18.83
N LYS A 3 -65.34 33.30 -17.58
CA LYS A 3 -66.27 33.13 -16.43
C LYS A 3 -66.34 31.68 -16.02
N THR A 4 -66.27 31.25 -14.87
CA THR A 4 -66.60 31.68 -13.49
C THR A 4 -66.45 30.42 -12.66
N GLN A 5 -65.74 30.46 -11.57
CA GLN A 5 -66.26 30.66 -10.21
C GLN A 5 -66.91 29.44 -9.57
N GLU A 6 -66.32 29.09 -8.47
CA GLU A 6 -66.95 28.95 -7.12
C GLU A 6 -67.86 27.71 -6.92
N SER A 7 -67.96 27.10 -5.85
CA SER A 7 -67.74 27.45 -4.42
C SER A 7 -68.09 26.25 -3.52
N ARG A 8 -67.49 26.29 -2.36
CA ARG A 8 -68.07 26.09 -0.99
C ARG A 8 -68.23 24.65 -0.49
N LEU A 9 -67.47 24.38 0.51
CA LEU A 9 -67.70 24.53 1.96
C LEU A 9 -68.85 23.76 2.58
N SER A 10 -68.48 23.08 3.62
CA SER A 10 -69.23 22.99 4.87
C SER A 10 -69.83 21.63 5.18
N LYS A 11 -69.59 21.04 6.20
CA LYS A 11 -69.62 21.20 7.64
C LYS A 11 -69.86 19.86 8.34
N ARG A 12 -69.09 19.69 9.35
CA ARG A 12 -69.49 19.42 10.75
C ARG A 12 -69.93 17.99 11.14
N ARG A 13 -69.12 17.47 12.05
CA ARG A 13 -69.49 17.14 13.45
C ARG A 13 -70.52 16.00 13.56
N THR A 14 -70.38 15.00 14.38
CA THR A 14 -70.14 14.94 15.81
C THR A 14 -70.20 13.52 16.31
N LEU A 15 -69.50 13.24 17.40
CA LEU A 15 -69.76 12.35 18.53
C LEU A 15 -69.83 10.83 18.27
N ALA A 16 -69.34 10.05 19.02
CA ALA A 16 -68.77 9.90 20.37
C ALA A 16 -69.03 8.48 20.89
N LEU A 17 -68.04 7.94 21.51
CA LEU A 17 -68.09 7.14 22.76
C LEU A 17 -68.49 5.65 22.75
N LEU A 18 -67.64 4.93 23.46
CA LEU A 18 -67.83 3.70 24.27
C LEU A 18 -67.70 2.38 23.45
N SER A 19 -66.89 1.39 23.78
CA SER A 19 -66.49 0.86 25.08
C SER A 19 -65.34 -0.13 24.91
N ALA A 20 -64.34 -0.05 25.72
CA ALA A 20 -63.89 -0.99 26.72
C ALA A 20 -63.43 -2.38 26.28
N ALA A 21 -62.17 -2.59 26.59
CA ALA A 21 -61.51 -3.75 27.24
C ALA A 21 -61.53 -5.11 26.51
N ALA A 22 -60.36 -5.46 26.02
CA ALA A 22 -59.81 -6.81 26.22
C ALA A 22 -58.29 -6.73 26.31
N ALA A 23 -57.76 -6.92 27.49
CA ALA A 23 -56.37 -7.12 27.79
C ALA A 23 -55.93 -8.44 27.17
N GLY A 24 -54.99 -8.33 26.21
CA GLY A 24 -54.25 -9.47 25.70
C GLY A 24 -52.76 -9.13 25.76
N ALA A 25 -52.12 -9.55 26.86
CA ALA A 25 -50.70 -9.50 27.02
C ALA A 25 -50.01 -10.41 25.99
N LEU A 26 -49.56 -9.85 24.87
CA LEU A 26 -48.60 -10.45 23.98
C LEU A 26 -47.26 -9.79 24.29
N THR A 27 -46.54 -10.35 25.23
CA THR A 27 -45.11 -10.15 25.41
C THR A 27 -44.38 -10.72 24.19
N GLY A 28 -44.39 -9.95 23.12
CA GLY A 28 -43.52 -10.18 21.99
C GLY A 28 -42.08 -9.85 22.44
N SER A 29 -41.30 -10.89 22.68
CA SER A 29 -39.86 -10.80 22.83
C SER A 29 -39.33 -10.18 21.53
N LEU A 30 -39.17 -8.87 21.50
CA LEU A 30 -38.30 -8.17 20.58
C LEU A 30 -36.87 -8.58 20.97
N SER A 31 -36.45 -9.73 20.41
CA SER A 31 -35.04 -10.03 20.30
C SER A 31 -34.42 -8.88 19.52
N GLY A 32 -33.96 -7.88 20.25
CA GLY A 32 -33.14 -6.82 19.69
C GLY A 32 -31.92 -7.49 19.07
N LEU A 33 -31.93 -7.58 17.74
CA LEU A 33 -30.70 -7.67 16.99
C LEU A 33 -29.90 -6.44 17.44
N ALA A 34 -29.00 -6.64 18.37
CA ALA A 34 -28.00 -5.65 18.71
C ALA A 34 -27.22 -5.40 17.43
N GLN A 35 -27.66 -4.43 16.66
CA GLN A 35 -26.91 -3.87 15.57
C GLN A 35 -25.65 -3.33 16.24
N ALA A 36 -24.52 -4.06 16.07
CA ALA A 36 -23.24 -3.60 16.55
C ALA A 36 -23.03 -2.21 15.94
N GLN A 37 -23.12 -1.18 16.75
CA GLN A 37 -22.92 0.19 16.32
C GLN A 37 -21.52 0.28 15.79
N GLU A 38 -21.37 0.62 14.50
CA GLU A 38 -20.08 0.73 13.84
C GLU A 38 -19.25 1.80 14.58
N LYS A 39 -18.24 1.36 15.33
CA LYS A 39 -17.42 2.25 16.16
C LYS A 39 -16.38 3.01 15.36
N GLY A 40 -16.12 2.58 14.12
CA GLY A 40 -15.13 3.23 13.28
C GLY A 40 -14.86 2.48 11.98
N VAL A 41 -14.04 3.10 11.15
CA VAL A 41 -13.57 2.55 9.89
C VAL A 41 -12.05 2.65 9.84
N LEU A 42 -11.38 1.54 9.54
CA LEU A 42 -9.95 1.53 9.17
C LEU A 42 -9.86 1.44 7.64
N ARG A 43 -9.25 2.45 7.02
CA ARG A 43 -9.06 2.52 5.56
C ARG A 43 -7.63 2.15 5.21
N ILE A 44 -7.44 1.05 4.49
CA ILE A 44 -6.12 0.52 4.15
C ILE A 44 -5.87 0.67 2.66
N GLY A 45 -4.76 1.34 2.33
CA GLY A 45 -4.21 1.37 0.98
C GLY A 45 -3.27 0.20 0.74
N TYR A 46 -3.43 -0.49 -0.37
CA TYR A 46 -2.57 -1.61 -0.73
C TYR A 46 -2.18 -1.58 -2.20
N GLN A 47 -1.09 -2.27 -2.51
CA GLN A 47 -0.66 -2.58 -3.87
C GLN A 47 -0.76 -4.10 -4.05
N LYS A 48 -0.87 -4.58 -5.29
CA LYS A 48 -1.04 -6.02 -5.58
C LYS A 48 0.24 -6.83 -5.35
N TYR A 49 0.81 -6.76 -4.15
CA TYR A 49 1.96 -7.57 -3.72
C TYR A 49 2.03 -7.66 -2.19
N GLY A 50 2.88 -8.59 -1.69
CA GLY A 50 3.33 -8.65 -0.30
C GLY A 50 2.25 -8.98 0.72
N THR A 51 2.60 -8.76 1.98
CA THR A 51 1.84 -9.20 3.16
C THR A 51 0.46 -8.55 3.27
N LEU A 52 0.29 -7.25 2.89
CA LEU A 52 -1.05 -6.64 2.91
C LEU A 52 -2.03 -7.30 1.94
N THR A 53 -1.56 -7.76 0.78
CA THR A 53 -2.40 -8.49 -0.18
C THR A 53 -2.78 -9.87 0.36
N LEU A 54 -1.86 -10.55 1.05
CA LEU A 54 -2.15 -11.80 1.77
C LEU A 54 -3.16 -11.58 2.89
N LEU A 55 -2.97 -10.56 3.72
CA LEU A 55 -3.86 -10.20 4.82
C LEU A 55 -5.30 -9.96 4.30
N LYS A 56 -5.42 -9.15 3.25
CA LYS A 56 -6.70 -8.88 2.57
C LYS A 56 -7.35 -10.19 2.05
N GLY A 57 -6.58 -11.04 1.36
CA GLY A 57 -7.09 -12.28 0.79
C GLY A 57 -7.53 -13.30 1.84
N ARG A 58 -6.96 -13.27 3.05
CA ARG A 58 -7.33 -14.13 4.17
C ARG A 58 -8.53 -13.63 4.97
N GLY A 59 -8.81 -12.33 4.96
CA GLY A 59 -9.93 -11.72 5.68
C GLY A 59 -9.84 -11.88 7.22
N THR A 60 -8.64 -12.08 7.76
CA THR A 60 -8.47 -12.32 9.21
C THR A 60 -8.52 -11.04 10.01
N LEU A 61 -8.04 -9.93 9.44
CA LEU A 61 -8.12 -8.61 10.04
C LEU A 61 -9.55 -8.14 10.20
N GLU A 62 -10.37 -8.29 9.16
CA GLU A 62 -11.78 -7.93 9.17
C GLU A 62 -12.53 -8.64 10.29
N LYS A 63 -12.30 -9.96 10.43
CA LYS A 63 -12.93 -10.76 11.49
C LYS A 63 -12.51 -10.29 12.88
N ARG A 64 -11.22 -9.97 13.06
CA ARG A 64 -10.67 -9.52 14.34
C ARG A 64 -11.20 -8.14 14.73
N LEU A 65 -11.29 -7.21 13.77
CA LEU A 65 -11.77 -5.85 14.00
C LEU A 65 -13.30 -5.74 14.08
N ALA A 66 -14.04 -6.60 13.38
CA ALA A 66 -15.49 -6.65 13.49
C ALA A 66 -15.96 -6.91 14.92
N ALA A 67 -15.22 -7.74 15.69
CA ALA A 67 -15.49 -7.96 17.11
C ALA A 67 -15.39 -6.68 17.97
N GLN A 68 -14.68 -5.66 17.47
CA GLN A 68 -14.53 -4.36 18.10
C GLN A 68 -15.46 -3.29 17.52
N GLY A 69 -16.30 -3.66 16.54
CA GLY A 69 -17.20 -2.75 15.83
C GLY A 69 -16.47 -1.85 14.82
N ILE A 70 -15.34 -2.31 14.28
CA ILE A 70 -14.54 -1.58 13.28
C ILE A 70 -14.65 -2.28 11.93
N THR A 71 -15.00 -1.52 10.90
CA THR A 71 -15.05 -1.98 9.51
C THR A 71 -13.72 -1.68 8.80
N VAL A 72 -13.17 -2.66 8.06
CA VAL A 72 -11.99 -2.48 7.23
C VAL A 72 -12.40 -2.16 5.79
N LYS A 73 -11.83 -1.10 5.22
CA LYS A 73 -12.00 -0.73 3.80
C LYS A 73 -10.65 -0.75 3.09
N TRP A 74 -10.60 -1.45 1.96
CA TRP A 74 -9.40 -1.60 1.15
C TRP A 74 -9.46 -0.74 -0.10
N THR A 75 -8.40 -0.01 -0.39
CA THR A 75 -8.25 0.77 -1.62
C THR A 75 -6.96 0.35 -2.33
N GLU A 76 -7.08 -0.06 -3.59
CA GLU A 76 -5.94 -0.44 -4.42
C GLU A 76 -5.26 0.79 -5.01
N PHE A 77 -3.92 0.78 -5.01
CA PHE A 77 -3.08 1.79 -5.63
C PHE A 77 -2.07 1.14 -6.58
N PRO A 78 -1.77 1.78 -7.73
CA PRO A 78 -0.86 1.21 -8.71
C PRO A 78 0.62 1.30 -8.30
N ALA A 79 0.98 2.19 -7.36
CA ALA A 79 2.34 2.42 -6.92
C ALA A 79 2.39 3.16 -5.57
N GLY A 80 3.55 3.08 -4.88
CA GLY A 80 3.77 3.68 -3.56
C GLY A 80 3.59 5.20 -3.49
N PRO A 81 4.13 6.00 -4.41
CA PRO A 81 3.97 7.45 -4.35
C PRO A 81 2.51 7.90 -4.28
N VAL A 82 1.64 7.37 -5.15
CA VAL A 82 0.20 7.73 -5.15
C VAL A 82 -0.55 7.16 -3.94
N LEU A 83 -0.09 6.05 -3.36
CA LEU A 83 -0.62 5.54 -2.10
C LEU A 83 -0.34 6.53 -0.96
N LEU A 84 0.87 7.07 -0.88
CA LEU A 84 1.22 8.05 0.15
C LEU A 84 0.53 9.41 -0.05
N GLU A 85 0.17 9.79 -1.27
CA GLU A 85 -0.74 10.92 -1.51
C GLU A 85 -2.11 10.65 -0.88
N GLY A 86 -2.65 9.43 -1.10
CA GLY A 86 -3.90 9.00 -0.46
C GLY A 86 -3.84 9.04 1.07
N LEU A 87 -2.71 8.66 1.65
CA LEU A 87 -2.47 8.74 3.08
C LEU A 87 -2.41 10.19 3.57
N ASN A 88 -1.70 11.06 2.84
CA ASN A 88 -1.55 12.47 3.18
C ASN A 88 -2.86 13.25 3.15
N VAL A 89 -3.73 12.98 2.17
CA VAL A 89 -5.05 13.64 2.08
C VAL A 89 -6.13 12.97 2.93
N GLY A 90 -5.78 11.91 3.67
CA GLY A 90 -6.68 11.22 4.58
C GLY A 90 -7.74 10.36 3.88
N SER A 91 -7.54 9.95 2.63
CA SER A 91 -8.42 8.98 1.95
C SER A 91 -8.19 7.55 2.45
N ILE A 92 -7.00 7.27 2.98
CA ILE A 92 -6.63 6.05 3.69
C ILE A 92 -5.93 6.40 5.02
N ASP A 93 -5.90 5.45 5.95
CA ASP A 93 -5.33 5.61 7.28
C ASP A 93 -3.98 4.88 7.43
N PHE A 94 -3.81 3.82 6.67
CA PHE A 94 -2.66 2.91 6.73
C PHE A 94 -2.34 2.34 5.35
N GLY A 95 -1.06 1.98 5.11
CA GLY A 95 -0.65 1.34 3.88
C GLY A 95 0.80 0.90 3.87
N THR A 96 1.21 0.19 2.80
CA THR A 96 2.58 -0.28 2.60
C THR A 96 3.18 0.24 1.31
N VAL A 97 4.46 0.59 1.39
CA VAL A 97 5.27 1.05 0.25
C VAL A 97 6.72 0.59 0.41
N GLY A 98 7.51 0.65 -0.66
CA GLY A 98 8.96 0.45 -0.59
C GLY A 98 9.70 1.59 0.11
N GLU A 99 11.03 1.54 0.10
CA GLU A 99 11.91 2.41 0.89
C GLU A 99 11.97 3.88 0.42
N ALA A 100 11.80 4.16 -0.87
CA ALA A 100 11.97 5.52 -1.38
C ALA A 100 10.72 6.42 -1.29
N PRO A 101 9.47 5.96 -1.51
CA PRO A 101 8.29 6.82 -1.47
C PRO A 101 8.14 7.64 -0.18
N PRO A 102 8.42 7.10 1.03
CA PRO A 102 8.28 7.88 2.27
C PRO A 102 9.23 9.08 2.33
N ILE A 103 10.40 8.99 1.72
CA ILE A 103 11.38 10.09 1.65
C ILE A 103 10.81 11.27 0.85
N PHE A 104 10.20 10.99 -0.29
CA PHE A 104 9.54 12.02 -1.10
C PHE A 104 8.32 12.61 -0.40
N ALA A 105 7.52 11.78 0.26
CA ALA A 105 6.36 12.22 1.03
C ALA A 105 6.78 13.14 2.19
N GLN A 106 7.82 12.76 2.95
CA GLN A 106 8.37 13.59 4.03
C GLN A 106 8.95 14.90 3.50
N ALA A 107 9.65 14.88 2.35
CA ALA A 107 10.16 16.08 1.70
C ALA A 107 9.05 17.05 1.31
N ALA A 108 7.90 16.53 0.91
CA ALA A 108 6.67 17.27 0.63
C ALA A 108 5.88 17.64 1.90
N SER A 109 6.41 17.35 3.10
CA SER A 109 5.78 17.64 4.39
C SER A 109 4.47 16.88 4.63
N ALA A 110 4.34 15.67 4.07
CA ALA A 110 3.20 14.79 4.30
C ALA A 110 3.07 14.41 5.79
N ASN A 111 1.84 14.42 6.30
CA ASN A 111 1.54 14.16 7.71
C ASN A 111 1.35 12.66 7.97
N LEU A 112 2.46 11.93 7.97
CA LEU A 112 2.51 10.48 8.12
C LEU A 112 3.62 10.03 9.07
N VAL A 113 3.57 8.77 9.48
CA VAL A 113 4.58 8.13 10.34
C VAL A 113 4.91 6.73 9.84
N TYR A 114 6.18 6.32 10.00
CA TYR A 114 6.59 4.93 9.87
C TYR A 114 6.12 4.13 11.07
N VAL A 115 5.46 3.01 10.82
CA VAL A 115 4.88 2.16 11.87
C VAL A 115 5.69 0.87 12.05
N ALA A 116 6.05 0.23 10.93
CA ALA A 116 6.80 -1.02 10.91
C ALA A 116 7.53 -1.20 9.57
N ASN A 117 8.41 -2.18 9.48
CA ASN A 117 9.06 -2.58 8.24
C ASN A 117 9.20 -4.10 8.13
N GLU A 118 9.36 -4.59 6.91
CA GLU A 118 9.78 -5.95 6.60
C GLU A 118 11.31 -6.05 6.40
N PRO A 119 11.89 -7.27 6.48
CA PRO A 119 13.30 -7.48 6.18
C PRO A 119 13.68 -7.05 4.75
N PRO A 120 15.00 -6.94 4.45
CA PRO A 120 15.45 -6.62 3.10
C PRO A 120 15.01 -7.66 2.06
N ALA A 121 14.56 -7.19 0.90
CA ALA A 121 14.17 -8.01 -0.24
C ALA A 121 14.82 -7.50 -1.55
N PRO A 122 16.17 -7.41 -1.64
CA PRO A 122 16.86 -6.76 -2.77
C PRO A 122 16.59 -7.43 -4.12
N ARG A 123 16.28 -8.72 -4.14
CA ARG A 123 15.96 -9.46 -5.37
C ARG A 123 14.55 -9.22 -5.92
N ALA A 124 13.67 -8.59 -5.12
CA ALA A 124 12.29 -8.33 -5.51
C ALA A 124 12.13 -7.09 -6.41
N GLU A 125 13.24 -6.49 -6.85
CA GLU A 125 13.27 -5.41 -7.83
C GLU A 125 14.52 -5.52 -8.72
N ALA A 126 14.39 -5.09 -9.99
CA ALA A 126 15.49 -5.20 -10.95
C ALA A 126 15.39 -4.17 -12.07
N ILE A 127 16.53 -3.95 -12.73
CA ILE A 127 16.65 -3.37 -14.06
C ILE A 127 16.54 -4.52 -15.06
N VAL A 128 15.54 -4.49 -15.91
CA VAL A 128 15.35 -5.50 -16.97
C VAL A 128 15.51 -4.91 -18.35
N VAL A 129 15.95 -5.74 -19.27
CA VAL A 129 16.09 -5.41 -20.69
C VAL A 129 15.36 -6.44 -21.55
N PRO A 130 14.98 -6.13 -22.79
CA PRO A 130 14.40 -7.11 -23.71
C PRO A 130 15.30 -8.33 -23.86
N ARG A 131 14.69 -9.51 -24.15
CA ARG A 131 15.39 -10.78 -24.34
C ARG A 131 16.61 -10.64 -25.26
N ASP A 132 16.41 -10.00 -26.42
CA ASP A 132 17.40 -9.88 -27.49
C ASP A 132 18.24 -8.59 -27.38
N SER A 133 18.15 -7.88 -26.26
CA SER A 133 18.92 -6.67 -26.02
C SER A 133 20.42 -6.96 -26.05
N ALA A 134 21.18 -6.13 -26.74
CA ALA A 134 22.65 -6.18 -26.75
C ALA A 134 23.26 -5.76 -25.40
N LEU A 135 22.50 -5.04 -24.56
CA LEU A 135 22.97 -4.55 -23.26
C LEU A 135 23.28 -5.72 -22.31
N LYS A 136 24.51 -5.77 -21.80
CA LYS A 136 25.00 -6.82 -20.88
C LYS A 136 25.34 -6.28 -19.50
N THR A 137 25.60 -4.98 -19.39
CA THR A 137 26.02 -4.31 -18.15
C THR A 137 25.23 -3.01 -17.93
N VAL A 138 25.17 -2.55 -16.67
CA VAL A 138 24.56 -1.27 -16.32
C VAL A 138 25.28 -0.08 -16.97
N ALA A 139 26.61 -0.19 -17.17
CA ALA A 139 27.40 0.87 -17.82
C ALA A 139 26.93 1.16 -19.27
N GLU A 140 26.37 0.17 -19.96
CA GLU A 140 25.85 0.31 -21.32
C GLU A 140 24.50 1.03 -21.39
N LEU A 141 23.89 1.36 -20.24
CA LEU A 141 22.71 2.22 -20.17
C LEU A 141 23.01 3.68 -20.52
N LYS A 142 24.28 4.07 -20.69
CA LYS A 142 24.65 5.42 -21.12
C LYS A 142 23.96 5.78 -22.44
N GLY A 143 23.25 6.91 -22.46
CA GLY A 143 22.45 7.38 -23.60
C GLY A 143 21.13 6.64 -23.84
N LYS A 144 20.77 5.66 -23.00
CA LYS A 144 19.57 4.82 -23.16
C LYS A 144 18.35 5.41 -22.47
N LYS A 145 17.17 5.06 -22.98
CA LYS A 145 15.87 5.37 -22.37
C LYS A 145 15.52 4.30 -21.34
N VAL A 146 15.40 4.70 -20.09
CA VAL A 146 15.13 3.79 -18.96
C VAL A 146 13.79 4.13 -18.34
N ALA A 147 12.79 3.24 -18.49
CA ALA A 147 11.48 3.42 -17.86
C ALA A 147 11.53 3.08 -16.37
N LEU A 148 10.86 3.88 -15.55
CA LEU A 148 10.70 3.66 -14.10
C LEU A 148 9.55 4.47 -13.55
N ASN A 149 9.06 4.09 -12.37
CA ASN A 149 8.12 4.92 -11.61
C ASN A 149 8.89 5.92 -10.73
N LYS A 150 8.69 7.23 -10.99
CA LYS A 150 9.40 8.29 -10.26
C LYS A 150 9.05 8.28 -8.77
N GLY A 151 10.07 8.34 -7.93
CA GLY A 151 9.90 8.40 -6.47
C GLY A 151 9.57 7.06 -5.82
N SER A 152 9.51 5.96 -6.58
CA SER A 152 9.38 4.61 -6.03
C SER A 152 10.75 4.02 -5.64
N ASN A 153 10.75 2.83 -4.99
CA ASN A 153 11.95 2.09 -4.62
C ASN A 153 12.88 1.85 -5.82
N VAL A 154 12.35 1.49 -6.99
CA VAL A 154 13.16 1.27 -8.19
C VAL A 154 13.83 2.54 -8.72
N HIS A 155 13.37 3.72 -8.33
CA HIS A 155 14.11 4.96 -8.60
C HIS A 155 15.43 4.98 -7.82
N TYR A 156 15.43 4.54 -6.56
CA TYR A 156 16.64 4.42 -5.76
C TYR A 156 17.56 3.31 -6.27
N LEU A 157 17.01 2.13 -6.64
CA LEU A 157 17.78 1.07 -7.29
C LEU A 157 18.52 1.59 -8.52
N LEU A 158 17.82 2.29 -9.42
CA LEU A 158 18.45 2.85 -10.63
C LEU A 158 19.59 3.80 -10.29
N VAL A 159 19.37 4.73 -9.36
CA VAL A 159 20.42 5.65 -8.90
C VAL A 159 21.64 4.89 -8.42
N ARG A 160 21.47 3.91 -7.54
CA ARG A 160 22.59 3.13 -6.98
C ARG A 160 23.29 2.27 -8.02
N ALA A 161 22.53 1.69 -8.96
CA ALA A 161 23.11 0.87 -10.03
C ALA A 161 23.98 1.68 -11.00
N ILE A 162 23.51 2.86 -11.44
CA ILE A 162 24.26 3.72 -12.36
C ILE A 162 25.49 4.34 -11.66
N GLU A 163 25.39 4.76 -10.39
CA GLU A 163 26.54 5.25 -9.62
C GLU A 163 27.62 4.18 -9.49
N LYS A 164 27.24 2.92 -9.15
CA LYS A 164 28.18 1.79 -9.06
C LYS A 164 28.83 1.47 -10.41
N ALA A 165 28.13 1.70 -11.52
CA ALA A 165 28.66 1.54 -12.87
C ALA A 165 29.53 2.72 -13.34
N GLY A 166 29.78 3.72 -12.50
CA GLY A 166 30.57 4.91 -12.83
C GLY A 166 29.83 5.93 -13.71
N LEU A 167 28.52 5.84 -13.80
CA LEU A 167 27.68 6.77 -14.54
C LEU A 167 27.05 7.82 -13.61
N GLN A 168 26.65 8.93 -14.21
CA GLN A 168 25.80 9.95 -13.56
C GLN A 168 24.35 9.78 -13.99
N TYR A 169 23.40 10.28 -13.18
CA TYR A 169 21.99 10.19 -13.50
C TYR A 169 21.63 10.88 -14.84
N GLY A 170 22.35 11.93 -15.21
CA GLY A 170 22.21 12.61 -16.49
C GLY A 170 22.81 11.87 -17.69
N ASP A 171 23.54 10.77 -17.50
CA ASP A 171 24.04 9.95 -18.59
C ASP A 171 22.99 9.04 -19.22
N ILE A 172 21.81 8.90 -18.59
CA ILE A 172 20.66 8.16 -19.11
C ILE A 172 19.49 9.10 -19.41
N THR A 173 18.49 8.62 -20.13
CA THR A 173 17.22 9.32 -20.34
C THR A 173 16.12 8.62 -19.50
N PRO A 174 15.80 9.07 -18.27
CA PRO A 174 14.75 8.47 -17.48
C PRO A 174 13.38 8.78 -18.09
N VAL A 175 12.55 7.76 -18.24
CA VAL A 175 11.17 7.85 -18.73
C VAL A 175 10.23 7.51 -17.60
N TYR A 176 9.58 8.52 -17.01
CA TYR A 176 8.74 8.35 -15.84
C TYR A 176 7.34 7.89 -16.21
N LEU A 177 7.03 6.64 -15.90
CA LEU A 177 5.76 5.99 -16.24
C LEU A 177 5.21 5.21 -15.04
N ALA A 178 3.88 5.08 -14.98
CA ALA A 178 3.24 4.10 -14.10
C ALA A 178 3.59 2.66 -14.58
N PRO A 179 3.55 1.64 -13.68
CA PRO A 179 3.96 0.28 -14.04
C PRO A 179 3.31 -0.29 -15.29
N ALA A 180 1.99 -0.09 -15.49
CA ALA A 180 1.28 -0.58 -16.66
C ALA A 180 1.74 0.11 -17.97
N ASP A 181 1.95 1.43 -17.93
CA ASP A 181 2.41 2.20 -19.08
C ASP A 181 3.87 1.89 -19.40
N ALA A 182 4.70 1.69 -18.36
CA ALA A 182 6.09 1.29 -18.50
C ALA A 182 6.20 -0.10 -19.14
N ARG A 183 5.36 -1.06 -18.72
CA ARG A 183 5.25 -2.36 -19.36
C ARG A 183 4.92 -2.22 -20.84
N ALA A 184 3.89 -1.46 -21.18
CA ALA A 184 3.48 -1.26 -22.57
C ALA A 184 4.57 -0.56 -23.40
N ALA A 185 5.32 0.41 -22.83
CA ALA A 185 6.45 1.05 -23.49
C ALA A 185 7.62 0.08 -23.73
N PHE A 186 7.88 -0.80 -22.76
CA PHE A 186 8.91 -1.83 -22.84
C PHE A 186 8.58 -2.88 -23.91
N GLU A 187 7.35 -3.40 -23.93
CA GLU A 187 6.87 -4.36 -24.93
C GLU A 187 6.97 -3.82 -26.36
N ARG A 188 6.71 -2.53 -26.57
CA ARG A 188 6.81 -1.87 -27.90
C ARG A 188 8.23 -1.45 -28.27
N GLY A 189 9.22 -1.68 -27.42
CA GLY A 189 10.59 -1.21 -27.66
C GLY A 189 10.75 0.31 -27.65
N SER A 190 9.82 1.04 -27.01
CA SER A 190 9.89 2.51 -26.88
C SER A 190 10.91 2.96 -25.83
N VAL A 191 11.36 2.04 -24.98
CA VAL A 191 12.42 2.20 -23.99
C VAL A 191 13.40 1.03 -24.09
N ASP A 192 14.66 1.26 -23.73
CA ASP A 192 15.75 0.28 -23.82
C ASP A 192 15.81 -0.63 -22.58
N ALA A 193 15.36 -0.12 -21.43
CA ALA A 193 15.33 -0.84 -20.17
C ALA A 193 14.12 -0.41 -19.34
N TRP A 194 13.74 -1.27 -18.39
CA TRP A 194 12.68 -0.99 -17.43
C TRP A 194 13.14 -1.37 -16.03
N VAL A 195 12.93 -0.49 -15.05
CA VAL A 195 13.23 -0.76 -13.64
C VAL A 195 11.92 -0.98 -12.92
N ILE A 196 11.76 -2.18 -12.33
CA ILE A 196 10.47 -2.64 -11.82
C ILE A 196 10.63 -3.61 -10.66
N TRP A 197 9.57 -3.77 -9.87
CA TRP A 197 9.46 -4.66 -8.71
C TRP A 197 8.47 -5.80 -8.96
N ASP A 198 8.52 -6.82 -8.11
CA ASP A 198 7.57 -7.93 -8.12
C ASP A 198 6.16 -7.52 -7.68
N PRO A 199 5.09 -8.09 -8.30
CA PRO A 199 5.13 -9.20 -9.25
C PRO A 199 5.31 -8.79 -10.73
N PHE A 200 5.43 -7.49 -11.04
CA PHE A 200 5.65 -7.03 -12.41
C PHE A 200 6.98 -7.52 -12.97
N LEU A 201 8.02 -7.62 -12.12
CA LEU A 201 9.32 -8.17 -12.50
C LEU A 201 9.16 -9.63 -12.94
N ALA A 202 8.54 -10.48 -12.11
CA ALA A 202 8.29 -11.87 -12.45
C ALA A 202 7.44 -12.02 -13.72
N ALA A 203 6.42 -11.17 -13.89
CA ALA A 203 5.61 -11.14 -15.10
C ALA A 203 6.41 -10.73 -16.34
N ALA A 204 7.34 -9.79 -16.22
CA ALA A 204 8.23 -9.41 -17.33
C ALA A 204 9.15 -10.56 -17.73
N GLU A 205 9.72 -11.28 -16.75
CA GLU A 205 10.57 -12.45 -17.03
C GLU A 205 9.77 -13.59 -17.67
N LYS A 206 8.59 -13.93 -17.13
CA LYS A 206 7.78 -15.06 -17.60
C LYS A 206 7.08 -14.82 -18.93
N HIS A 207 6.48 -13.64 -19.11
CA HIS A 207 5.62 -13.38 -20.26
C HIS A 207 6.31 -12.61 -21.38
N LEU A 208 7.34 -11.78 -21.07
CA LEU A 208 8.05 -11.00 -22.07
C LEU A 208 9.45 -11.57 -22.36
N GLY A 209 9.89 -12.56 -21.59
CA GLY A 209 11.24 -13.08 -21.65
C GLY A 209 12.29 -12.01 -21.30
N ALA A 210 11.90 -11.02 -20.52
CA ALA A 210 12.81 -9.97 -20.08
C ALA A 210 14.00 -10.58 -19.34
N ARG A 211 15.17 -9.99 -19.53
CA ARG A 211 16.40 -10.44 -18.89
C ARG A 211 16.83 -9.44 -17.82
N VAL A 212 17.11 -9.92 -16.62
CA VAL A 212 17.64 -9.09 -15.55
C VAL A 212 19.06 -8.63 -15.90
N LEU A 213 19.27 -7.32 -15.89
CA LEU A 213 20.57 -6.68 -16.09
C LEU A 213 21.28 -6.50 -14.73
N ALA A 214 20.54 -6.07 -13.73
CA ALA A 214 20.96 -5.97 -12.32
C ALA A 214 19.73 -5.99 -11.41
N ASP A 215 19.82 -6.65 -10.25
CA ASP A 215 18.84 -6.55 -9.17
C ASP A 215 19.39 -5.68 -8.02
N GLY A 216 18.66 -5.60 -6.91
CA GLY A 216 19.07 -4.81 -5.75
C GLY A 216 20.24 -5.37 -4.94
N THR A 217 20.71 -6.60 -5.22
CA THR A 217 21.73 -7.28 -4.44
C THR A 217 23.05 -6.48 -4.39
N GLY A 218 23.46 -6.10 -3.19
CA GLY A 218 24.66 -5.28 -2.96
C GLY A 218 24.54 -3.82 -3.47
N LEU A 219 23.33 -3.36 -3.76
CA LEU A 219 22.99 -2.00 -4.16
C LEU A 219 22.04 -1.32 -3.18
N VAL A 220 20.94 -1.97 -2.86
CA VAL A 220 19.84 -1.45 -2.03
C VAL A 220 19.29 -2.56 -1.13
N SER A 221 18.65 -2.20 -0.03
CA SER A 221 17.99 -3.15 0.85
C SER A 221 16.60 -3.54 0.34
N ASN A 222 15.92 -2.61 -0.31
CA ASN A 222 14.52 -2.76 -0.74
C ASN A 222 13.60 -3.22 0.39
N HIS A 223 13.65 -2.51 1.52
CA HIS A 223 12.69 -2.71 2.60
C HIS A 223 11.28 -2.32 2.17
N GLN A 224 10.28 -3.05 2.67
CA GLN A 224 8.91 -2.61 2.70
C GLN A 224 8.63 -1.92 4.03
N PHE A 225 7.93 -0.79 3.96
CA PHE A 225 7.52 0.00 5.12
C PHE A 225 6.01 0.08 5.23
N TYR A 226 5.53 -0.02 6.45
CA TYR A 226 4.15 0.24 6.81
C TYR A 226 4.06 1.64 7.38
N LEU A 227 3.15 2.44 6.85
CA LEU A 227 2.93 3.82 7.27
C LEU A 227 1.48 4.05 7.65
N ALA A 228 1.29 4.96 8.59
CA ALA A 228 -0.02 5.46 8.96
C ALA A 228 -0.08 6.98 8.79
N SER A 229 -1.27 7.54 8.58
CA SER A 229 -1.46 8.97 8.77
C SER A 229 -1.21 9.31 10.24
N ARG A 230 -0.50 10.41 10.52
CA ARG A 230 -0.23 10.81 11.91
C ARG A 230 -1.51 10.99 12.73
N PRO A 231 -2.59 11.64 12.21
CA PRO A 231 -3.84 11.76 12.98
C PRO A 231 -4.48 10.42 13.35
N TYR A 232 -4.33 9.40 12.51
CA TYR A 232 -4.81 8.06 12.82
C TYR A 232 -3.91 7.38 13.88
N ALA A 233 -2.61 7.46 13.70
CA ALA A 233 -1.63 6.89 14.63
C ALA A 233 -1.75 7.46 16.06
N ASP A 234 -2.00 8.76 16.17
CA ASP A 234 -2.16 9.44 17.46
C ASP A 234 -3.45 9.03 18.19
N LYS A 235 -4.51 8.65 17.45
CA LYS A 235 -5.84 8.35 18.05
C LYS A 235 -6.13 6.86 18.19
N HIS A 236 -5.47 6.01 17.41
CA HIS A 236 -5.79 4.59 17.25
C HIS A 236 -4.55 3.71 17.41
N ALA A 237 -3.71 4.00 18.39
CA ALA A 237 -2.48 3.25 18.64
C ALA A 237 -2.75 1.76 18.94
N ASP A 238 -3.85 1.46 19.62
CA ASP A 238 -4.34 0.11 19.90
C ASP A 238 -4.67 -0.67 18.61
N ILE A 239 -5.34 -0.02 17.66
CA ILE A 239 -5.69 -0.63 16.37
C ILE A 239 -4.44 -0.84 15.51
N LEU A 240 -3.49 0.11 15.52
CA LEU A 240 -2.22 -0.07 14.82
C LEU A 240 -1.41 -1.23 15.40
N GLN A 241 -1.37 -1.36 16.73
CA GLN A 241 -0.69 -2.48 17.38
C GLN A 241 -1.32 -3.81 16.97
N LEU A 242 -2.66 -3.91 16.99
CA LEU A 242 -3.41 -5.08 16.56
C LEU A 242 -3.12 -5.42 15.09
N LEU A 243 -3.04 -4.41 14.24
CA LEU A 243 -2.74 -4.57 12.81
C LEU A 243 -1.32 -5.11 12.59
N ILE A 244 -0.32 -4.60 13.32
CA ILE A 244 1.06 -5.10 13.25
C ILE A 244 1.12 -6.57 13.69
N GLU A 245 0.43 -6.92 14.77
CA GLU A 245 0.34 -8.32 15.22
C GLU A 245 -0.30 -9.24 14.16
N GLU A 246 -1.33 -8.74 13.48
CA GLU A 246 -2.01 -9.52 12.44
C GLU A 246 -1.11 -9.68 11.20
N LEU A 247 -0.36 -8.64 10.83
CA LEU A 247 0.66 -8.72 9.78
C LEU A 247 1.73 -9.77 10.13
N ALA A 248 2.23 -9.76 11.37
CA ALA A 248 3.21 -10.76 11.83
C ALA A 248 2.68 -12.19 11.71
N ARG A 249 1.41 -12.44 12.09
CA ARG A 249 0.77 -13.75 11.93
C ARG A 249 0.61 -14.17 10.47
N VAL A 250 0.34 -13.22 9.58
CA VAL A 250 0.24 -13.49 8.15
C VAL A 250 1.61 -13.82 7.57
N ASP A 251 2.66 -13.13 8.01
CA ASP A 251 4.04 -13.43 7.62
C ASP A 251 4.48 -14.84 8.06
N GLU A 252 4.25 -15.17 9.33
CA GLU A 252 4.52 -16.52 9.87
C GLU A 252 3.77 -17.60 9.07
N TRP A 253 2.49 -17.33 8.78
CA TRP A 253 1.69 -18.24 7.97
C TRP A 253 2.22 -18.35 6.54
N GLY A 254 2.59 -17.24 5.90
CA GLY A 254 3.14 -17.21 4.54
C GLY A 254 4.43 -18.01 4.41
N LEU A 255 5.33 -17.85 5.39
CA LEU A 255 6.57 -18.63 5.50
C LEU A 255 6.31 -20.14 5.66
N ALA A 256 5.35 -20.51 6.50
CA ALA A 256 5.00 -21.91 6.74
C ALA A 256 4.20 -22.55 5.59
N ASN A 257 3.55 -21.75 4.74
CA ASN A 257 2.60 -22.22 3.72
C ASN A 257 2.83 -21.53 2.35
N PRO A 258 4.03 -21.56 1.75
CA PRO A 258 4.36 -20.77 0.57
C PRO A 258 3.45 -21.03 -0.64
N ARG A 259 3.05 -22.28 -0.88
CA ARG A 259 2.12 -22.62 -1.98
C ARG A 259 0.73 -22.05 -1.77
N GLN A 260 0.24 -22.02 -0.53
CA GLN A 260 -1.06 -21.46 -0.21
C GLN A 260 -1.01 -19.91 -0.27
N ALA A 261 0.11 -19.31 0.17
CA ALA A 261 0.35 -17.87 0.03
C ALA A 261 0.36 -17.48 -1.46
N ALA A 262 1.05 -18.23 -2.30
CA ALA A 262 1.04 -18.02 -3.75
C ALA A 262 -0.37 -18.15 -4.35
N ALA A 263 -1.18 -19.13 -3.92
CA ALA A 263 -2.56 -19.29 -4.39
C ALA A 263 -3.44 -18.08 -3.98
N VAL A 264 -3.30 -17.58 -2.75
CA VAL A 264 -4.01 -16.36 -2.29
C VAL A 264 -3.58 -15.15 -3.13
N LEU A 265 -2.28 -14.97 -3.35
CA LEU A 265 -1.76 -13.86 -4.16
C LEU A 265 -2.22 -13.96 -5.61
N SER A 266 -2.21 -15.14 -6.22
CA SER A 266 -2.71 -15.36 -7.58
C SER A 266 -4.17 -14.93 -7.71
N ALA A 267 -5.03 -15.31 -6.76
CA ALA A 267 -6.43 -14.90 -6.75
C ALA A 267 -6.60 -13.36 -6.57
N GLN A 268 -5.74 -12.70 -5.81
CA GLN A 268 -5.82 -11.26 -5.56
C GLN A 268 -5.20 -10.43 -6.71
N THR A 269 -4.16 -10.94 -7.36
CA THR A 269 -3.43 -10.22 -8.43
C THR A 269 -3.98 -10.50 -9.82
N GLY A 270 -4.62 -11.67 -10.01
CA GLY A 270 -5.03 -12.16 -11.31
C GLY A 270 -3.87 -12.73 -12.15
N LEU A 271 -2.68 -12.93 -11.54
CA LEU A 271 -1.52 -13.51 -12.20
C LEU A 271 -1.54 -15.04 -12.10
N ASP A 272 -0.93 -15.70 -13.08
CA ASP A 272 -0.78 -17.15 -13.07
C ASP A 272 0.18 -17.62 -11.95
N ALA A 273 0.02 -18.89 -11.56
CA ALA A 273 0.76 -19.47 -10.43
C ALA A 273 2.28 -19.39 -10.61
N ALA A 274 2.79 -19.65 -11.82
CA ALA A 274 4.24 -19.66 -12.06
C ALA A 274 4.87 -18.27 -11.93
N THR A 275 4.13 -17.22 -12.30
CA THR A 275 4.53 -15.82 -12.10
C THR A 275 4.54 -15.47 -10.61
N VAL A 276 3.49 -15.88 -9.89
CA VAL A 276 3.36 -15.57 -8.46
C VAL A 276 4.39 -16.36 -7.64
N ASP A 277 4.63 -17.63 -7.95
CA ASP A 277 5.65 -18.44 -7.27
C ASP A 277 7.03 -17.76 -7.36
N LEU A 278 7.42 -17.29 -8.56
CA LEU A 278 8.68 -16.59 -8.75
C LEU A 278 8.76 -15.28 -7.95
N ALA A 279 7.66 -14.53 -7.85
CA ALA A 279 7.61 -13.31 -7.03
C ALA A 279 7.73 -13.62 -5.54
N VAL A 280 7.00 -14.63 -5.05
CA VAL A 280 6.99 -15.04 -3.63
C VAL A 280 8.36 -15.52 -3.16
N GLU A 281 9.14 -16.19 -4.02
CA GLU A 281 10.51 -16.61 -3.70
C GLU A 281 11.46 -15.43 -3.38
N ARG A 282 11.08 -14.21 -3.80
CA ARG A 282 11.87 -13.00 -3.59
C ARG A 282 11.34 -12.12 -2.46
N TYR A 283 10.15 -12.41 -1.93
CA TYR A 283 9.57 -11.67 -0.81
C TYR A 283 10.33 -11.98 0.49
N ALA A 284 10.37 -10.98 1.37
CA ALA A 284 10.88 -11.14 2.71
C ALA A 284 9.76 -10.91 3.71
N TYR A 285 9.43 -11.92 4.48
CA TYR A 285 8.42 -11.88 5.54
C TYR A 285 9.06 -11.62 6.90
N GLY A 286 8.33 -11.02 7.81
CA GLY A 286 8.76 -10.78 9.18
C GLY A 286 8.67 -9.32 9.58
N VAL A 287 7.44 -8.80 9.64
CA VAL A 287 7.16 -7.42 10.07
C VAL A 287 7.72 -7.16 11.46
N LYS A 288 8.40 -6.03 11.63
CA LYS A 288 9.04 -5.61 12.87
C LYS A 288 8.94 -4.09 13.05
N PRO A 289 8.99 -3.59 14.30
CA PRO A 289 9.24 -2.18 14.54
C PRO A 289 10.56 -1.73 13.91
N LEU A 290 10.64 -0.47 13.49
CA LEU A 290 11.86 0.09 12.91
C LEU A 290 12.99 0.08 13.93
N THR A 291 14.14 -0.49 13.55
CA THR A 291 15.37 -0.44 14.34
C THR A 291 16.20 0.79 14.00
N PRO A 292 17.12 1.23 14.89
CA PRO A 292 18.05 2.30 14.57
C PRO A 292 18.84 2.06 13.26
N ALA A 293 19.18 0.82 12.95
CA ALA A 293 19.89 0.46 11.73
C ALA A 293 19.02 0.73 10.47
N VAL A 294 17.74 0.33 10.50
CA VAL A 294 16.80 0.58 9.40
C VAL A 294 16.55 2.09 9.22
N ILE A 295 16.39 2.82 10.33
CA ILE A 295 16.25 4.29 10.28
C ILE A 295 17.48 4.95 9.65
N GLN A 296 18.69 4.46 9.97
CA GLN A 296 19.92 4.96 9.38
C GLN A 296 20.02 4.62 7.88
N GLU A 297 19.54 3.45 7.45
CA GLU A 297 19.47 3.11 6.02
C GLU A 297 18.52 4.05 5.28
N GLN A 298 17.32 4.28 5.83
CA GLN A 298 16.39 5.26 5.27
C GLN A 298 16.98 6.67 5.21
N GLN A 299 17.79 7.07 6.21
CA GLN A 299 18.48 8.35 6.19
C GLN A 299 19.48 8.43 5.03
N ARG A 300 20.24 7.35 4.75
CA ARG A 300 21.15 7.31 3.59
C ARG A 300 20.43 7.50 2.26
N ILE A 301 19.21 6.98 2.12
CA ILE A 301 18.38 7.20 0.92
C ILE A 301 18.01 8.68 0.81
N ALA A 302 17.57 9.30 1.90
CA ALA A 302 17.24 10.73 1.93
C ALA A 302 18.44 11.59 1.54
N ASP A 303 19.62 11.29 2.09
CA ASP A 303 20.86 12.01 1.80
C ASP A 303 21.31 11.86 0.33
N ALA A 304 21.16 10.65 -0.23
CA ALA A 304 21.43 10.39 -1.65
C ALA A 304 20.50 11.21 -2.57
N PHE A 305 19.21 11.24 -2.27
CA PHE A 305 18.25 12.02 -3.07
C PHE A 305 18.46 13.53 -2.90
N LEU A 306 18.87 14.00 -1.74
CA LEU A 306 19.25 15.41 -1.54
C LEU A 306 20.48 15.78 -2.41
N LYS A 307 21.52 14.95 -2.38
CA LYS A 307 22.74 15.14 -3.19
C LYS A 307 22.42 15.23 -4.68
N LEU A 308 21.48 14.42 -5.14
CA LEU A 308 21.02 14.41 -6.53
C LEU A 308 20.00 15.52 -6.84
N LYS A 309 19.64 16.36 -5.87
CA LYS A 309 18.60 17.40 -5.99
C LYS A 309 17.22 16.84 -6.38
N LEU A 310 16.96 15.59 -6.03
CA LEU A 310 15.66 14.93 -6.24
C LEU A 310 14.66 15.29 -5.14
N ILE A 311 15.15 15.69 -3.96
CA ILE A 311 14.38 16.33 -2.91
C ILE A 311 14.94 17.73 -2.61
N PRO A 312 14.08 18.70 -2.20
CA PRO A 312 14.49 20.12 -2.10
C PRO A 312 15.21 20.50 -0.81
N LYS A 313 15.13 19.67 0.24
CA LYS A 313 15.64 20.01 1.58
C LYS A 313 16.13 18.76 2.32
N PRO A 314 17.07 18.91 3.28
CA PRO A 314 17.51 17.81 4.14
C PRO A 314 16.34 17.34 5.01
N LEU A 315 16.34 16.05 5.33
CA LEU A 315 15.33 15.39 6.15
C LEU A 315 16.00 14.68 7.33
N ARG A 316 15.24 14.54 8.43
CA ARG A 316 15.54 13.60 9.52
C ARG A 316 14.46 12.53 9.51
N VAL A 317 14.80 11.33 9.05
CA VAL A 317 13.85 10.22 8.96
C VAL A 317 13.28 9.86 10.33
N ALA A 318 14.11 9.94 11.39
CA ALA A 318 13.71 9.67 12.76
C ALA A 318 12.53 10.54 13.27
N ASP A 319 12.31 11.73 12.68
CA ASP A 319 11.24 12.65 13.13
C ASP A 319 9.83 12.15 12.82
N ILE A 320 9.70 11.19 11.91
CA ILE A 320 8.42 10.61 11.53
C ILE A 320 8.33 9.11 11.84
N VAL A 321 9.15 8.61 12.76
CA VAL A 321 9.00 7.24 13.27
C VAL A 321 7.97 7.24 14.39
N TRP A 322 6.96 6.38 14.25
CA TRP A 322 5.91 6.22 15.26
C TRP A 322 6.50 5.65 16.55
N GLN A 323 6.18 6.31 17.65
CA GLN A 323 6.47 5.83 19.00
C GLN A 323 5.12 5.46 19.63
N PRO A 324 4.81 4.17 19.83
CA PRO A 324 3.63 3.81 20.57
C PRO A 324 3.72 4.45 21.95
N VAL A 325 2.69 5.20 22.33
CA VAL A 325 2.57 5.70 23.71
C VAL A 325 2.56 4.46 24.59
N ALA A 326 3.58 4.30 25.43
CA ALA A 326 3.60 3.22 26.40
C ALA A 326 2.27 3.28 27.15
N ALA A 327 1.53 2.18 27.17
CA ALA A 327 0.29 2.10 27.90
C ALA A 327 0.59 2.63 29.32
N GLN A 328 0.05 3.80 29.63
CA GLN A 328 0.15 4.32 30.98
C GLN A 328 -0.58 3.28 31.82
N SER A 329 0.20 2.48 32.53
CA SER A 329 -0.30 1.58 33.54
C SER A 329 -1.09 2.45 34.49
N SER A 330 -2.41 2.41 34.35
CA SER A 330 -3.34 2.94 35.35
C SER A 330 -2.99 2.26 36.69
N LYS A 331 -2.35 3.03 37.56
CA LYS A 331 -2.19 2.69 38.95
C LYS A 331 -3.55 2.75 39.63
#